data_7ad31b047d55cc559d7d228d69ac44b2
#
_entry.id   7ad31b047d55cc559d7d228d69ac44b2
#
_cell.length_a   1.000
_cell.length_b   1.000
_cell.length_c   1.000
_cell.angle_alpha   90.00
_cell.angle_beta   90.00
_cell.angle_gamma   90.00
#
_symmetry.space_group_name_H-M   'P 1'
#
loop_
_entity.id
_entity.type
_entity.pdbx_description
1 polymer ?
#
loop_
_entity_poly.entity_id
_entity_poly.type
_entity_poly.pdbx_seq_one_letter_code
_entity_poly.pdbx_strand_id
1 'polypeptide(L)'
;MHISNLLSNKVKYSFAVLLVLLFIPIKSIGQSYLTKSGHVEFDSSVPLHSFTGISDHLVGKIDLQSSLVDFYVDMHTVETGIGKRDRDMLKTLDAETHPFAEFYGKLISDFNPQNNQPQNVTVQGEFTVHGVSNTITIDGTLQKTSDGLRLQANWTLNMKDYNIKPPGILFYRVSEKIDIRISATLPPNTKAK
;
A
#
# COMPACT_ATOMS: atom_id res chain seq x y z
N MET A 1 8.27 -44.25 -56.61
CA MET A 1 9.08 -43.08 -56.14
C MET A 1 8.21 -41.91 -55.76
N HIS A 2 7.07 -42.12 -55.00
CA HIS A 2 6.12 -41.05 -54.63
C HIS A 2 5.75 -40.99 -53.15
N ILE A 3 6.18 -41.96 -52.35
CA ILE A 3 5.79 -42.05 -50.91
C ILE A 3 6.75 -41.28 -49.99
N SER A 4 8.01 -41.12 -50.36
CA SER A 4 9.05 -40.46 -49.58
C SER A 4 8.84 -38.93 -49.42
N ASN A 5 8.21 -38.28 -50.41
CA ASN A 5 7.97 -36.82 -50.41
C ASN A 5 6.79 -36.42 -49.49
N LEU A 6 5.79 -37.28 -49.32
CA LEU A 6 4.63 -37.03 -48.48
C LEU A 6 4.95 -37.06 -46.96
N LEU A 7 5.84 -37.96 -46.55
CA LEU A 7 6.32 -38.08 -45.18
C LEU A 7 7.23 -36.90 -44.78
N SER A 8 8.10 -36.47 -45.70
CA SER A 8 8.99 -35.31 -45.50
C SER A 8 8.22 -34.00 -45.29
N ASN A 9 7.15 -33.79 -46.04
CA ASN A 9 6.32 -32.57 -45.89
C ASN A 9 5.52 -32.56 -44.57
N LYS A 10 4.92 -33.69 -44.17
CA LYS A 10 4.18 -33.77 -42.89
C LYS A 10 5.09 -33.49 -41.70
N VAL A 11 6.34 -33.95 -41.71
CA VAL A 11 7.32 -33.70 -40.65
C VAL A 11 7.71 -32.22 -40.63
N LYS A 12 7.91 -31.57 -41.78
CA LYS A 12 8.23 -30.14 -41.90
C LYS A 12 7.09 -29.27 -41.41
N TYR A 13 5.83 -29.57 -41.72
CA TYR A 13 4.66 -28.83 -41.21
C TYR A 13 4.46 -29.04 -39.71
N SER A 14 4.70 -30.25 -39.18
CA SER A 14 4.64 -30.56 -37.77
C SER A 14 5.69 -29.76 -36.98
N PHE A 15 6.91 -29.62 -37.51
CA PHE A 15 7.97 -28.83 -36.90
C PHE A 15 7.70 -27.33 -36.98
N ALA A 16 7.13 -26.83 -38.10
CA ALA A 16 6.73 -25.43 -38.24
C ALA A 16 5.60 -25.04 -37.28
N VAL A 17 4.60 -25.91 -37.07
CA VAL A 17 3.50 -25.67 -36.12
C VAL A 17 4.00 -25.70 -34.70
N LEU A 18 4.95 -26.57 -34.35
CA LEU A 18 5.58 -26.61 -33.03
C LEU A 18 6.39 -25.34 -32.74
N LEU A 19 7.07 -24.80 -33.74
CA LEU A 19 7.87 -23.56 -33.64
C LEU A 19 6.98 -22.33 -33.44
N VAL A 20 5.81 -22.26 -34.04
CA VAL A 20 4.85 -21.15 -33.89
C VAL A 20 4.20 -21.14 -32.52
N LEU A 21 3.99 -22.31 -31.89
CA LEU A 21 3.47 -22.41 -30.53
C LEU A 21 4.46 -21.90 -29.47
N LEU A 22 5.77 -21.87 -29.77
CA LEU A 22 6.79 -21.31 -28.86
C LEU A 22 6.82 -19.78 -28.82
N PHE A 23 6.14 -19.09 -29.74
CA PHE A 23 6.06 -17.62 -29.80
C PHE A 23 4.75 -17.03 -29.31
N ILE A 24 3.91 -17.80 -28.58
CA ILE A 24 2.74 -17.22 -27.94
C ILE A 24 3.26 -16.34 -26.80
N PRO A 25 3.10 -14.99 -26.86
CA PRO A 25 3.51 -14.15 -25.76
C PRO A 25 2.64 -14.51 -24.56
N ILE A 26 3.24 -15.12 -23.55
CA ILE A 26 2.62 -15.30 -22.24
C ILE A 26 2.44 -13.87 -21.73
N LYS A 27 1.22 -13.34 -21.81
CA LYS A 27 0.88 -12.07 -21.15
C LYS A 27 1.07 -12.30 -19.66
N SER A 28 2.19 -11.83 -19.15
CA SER A 28 2.36 -11.65 -17.71
C SER A 28 1.29 -10.66 -17.27
N ILE A 29 0.25 -11.15 -16.63
CA ILE A 29 -0.73 -10.29 -15.98
C ILE A 29 0.04 -9.68 -14.83
N GLY A 30 0.40 -8.41 -14.96
CA GLY A 30 1.08 -7.65 -13.92
C GLY A 30 0.28 -7.82 -12.62
N GLN A 31 0.93 -8.35 -11.58
CA GLN A 31 0.29 -8.58 -10.28
C GLN A 31 0.24 -7.26 -9.50
N SER A 32 -0.51 -6.30 -10.01
CA SER A 32 -0.76 -5.02 -9.37
C SER A 32 -2.13 -5.05 -8.71
N TYR A 33 -2.21 -4.51 -7.50
CA TYR A 33 -3.41 -4.47 -6.67
C TYR A 33 -3.64 -3.04 -6.22
N LEU A 34 -4.90 -2.58 -6.20
CA LEU A 34 -5.24 -1.20 -5.88
C LEU A 34 -6.48 -1.14 -4.98
N THR A 35 -6.47 -0.27 -3.98
CA THR A 35 -7.65 0.13 -3.21
C THR A 35 -7.83 1.64 -3.23
N LYS A 36 -9.09 2.10 -2.99
CA LYS A 36 -9.43 3.51 -2.75
C LYS A 36 -10.29 3.69 -1.49
N SER A 37 -10.43 2.62 -0.72
CA SER A 37 -11.30 2.54 0.45
C SER A 37 -10.64 1.71 1.56
N GLY A 38 -9.32 1.85 1.72
CA GLY A 38 -8.62 1.29 2.86
C GLY A 38 -8.91 2.12 4.11
N HIS A 39 -8.73 1.49 5.25
CA HIS A 39 -8.94 2.07 6.57
C HIS A 39 -7.60 2.50 7.17
N VAL A 40 -7.58 3.68 7.78
CA VAL A 40 -6.46 4.17 8.58
C VAL A 40 -6.99 4.73 9.90
N GLU A 41 -6.29 4.39 10.97
CA GLU A 41 -6.49 4.95 12.30
C GLU A 41 -5.18 5.53 12.80
N PHE A 42 -5.26 6.61 13.53
CA PHE A 42 -4.16 7.08 14.35
C PHE A 42 -4.64 7.31 15.80
N ASP A 43 -3.82 6.91 16.77
CA ASP A 43 -4.10 7.13 18.18
C ASP A 43 -3.10 8.09 18.78
N SER A 44 -3.63 9.08 19.45
CA SER A 44 -2.88 9.97 20.34
C SER A 44 -3.28 9.71 21.77
N SER A 45 -2.35 9.19 22.58
CA SER A 45 -2.61 8.85 23.97
C SER A 45 -1.66 9.61 24.89
N VAL A 46 -2.24 10.32 25.88
CA VAL A 46 -1.52 10.90 27.01
C VAL A 46 -2.25 10.52 28.29
N PRO A 47 -1.58 10.55 29.47
CA PRO A 47 -2.28 10.33 30.73
C PRO A 47 -3.53 11.20 30.85
N LEU A 48 -4.69 10.59 31.03
CA LEU A 48 -6.03 11.18 31.19
C LEU A 48 -6.76 11.56 29.90
N HIS A 49 -6.13 11.55 28.73
CA HIS A 49 -6.79 11.91 27.47
C HIS A 49 -6.24 11.08 26.32
N SER A 50 -7.11 10.37 25.63
CA SER A 50 -6.81 9.72 24.36
C SER A 50 -7.85 10.09 23.32
N PHE A 51 -7.48 10.09 22.07
CA PHE A 51 -8.41 10.19 20.95
C PHE A 51 -7.87 9.43 19.75
N THR A 52 -8.78 8.96 18.94
CA THR A 52 -8.50 8.29 17.68
C THR A 52 -9.01 9.16 16.55
N GLY A 53 -8.22 9.27 15.48
CA GLY A 53 -8.68 9.80 14.20
C GLY A 53 -8.78 8.66 13.19
N ILE A 54 -9.81 8.67 12.36
CA ILE A 54 -10.17 7.58 11.46
C ILE A 54 -10.44 8.14 10.06
N SER A 55 -9.99 7.41 9.03
CA SER A 55 -10.44 7.61 7.65
C SER A 55 -10.61 6.27 6.93
N ASP A 56 -11.67 6.13 6.15
CA ASP A 56 -11.93 5.00 5.24
C ASP A 56 -11.56 5.32 3.78
N HIS A 57 -10.74 6.35 3.58
CA HIS A 57 -10.31 6.85 2.28
C HIS A 57 -8.82 6.62 1.99
N LEU A 58 -8.21 5.61 2.63
CA LEU A 58 -6.83 5.23 2.32
C LEU A 58 -6.77 4.68 0.90
N VAL A 59 -6.01 5.33 0.04
CA VAL A 59 -5.70 4.87 -1.31
C VAL A 59 -4.38 4.15 -1.29
N GLY A 60 -4.31 2.98 -1.94
CA GLY A 60 -3.06 2.23 -1.94
C GLY A 60 -2.90 1.30 -3.13
N LYS A 61 -1.65 1.13 -3.55
CA LYS A 61 -1.22 0.25 -4.62
C LYS A 61 -0.07 -0.63 -4.14
N ILE A 62 -0.18 -1.91 -4.45
CA ILE A 62 0.93 -2.87 -4.31
C ILE A 62 1.16 -3.52 -5.68
N ASP A 63 2.39 -3.47 -6.15
CA ASP A 63 2.82 -4.14 -7.38
C ASP A 63 3.86 -5.19 -7.00
N LEU A 64 3.44 -6.46 -7.04
CA LEU A 64 4.29 -7.58 -6.62
C LEU A 64 5.42 -7.88 -7.60
N GLN A 65 5.31 -7.42 -8.86
CA GLN A 65 6.36 -7.63 -9.86
C GLN A 65 7.56 -6.71 -9.62
N SER A 66 7.28 -5.44 -9.29
CA SER A 66 8.30 -4.43 -9.00
C SER A 66 8.59 -4.28 -7.51
N SER A 67 7.86 -5.02 -6.66
CA SER A 67 7.85 -4.88 -5.20
C SER A 67 7.44 -3.47 -4.73
N LEU A 68 6.78 -2.69 -5.57
CA LEU A 68 6.38 -1.32 -5.26
C LEU A 68 5.19 -1.30 -4.28
N VAL A 69 5.29 -0.44 -3.28
CA VAL A 69 4.24 -0.14 -2.30
C VAL A 69 4.05 1.37 -2.25
N ASP A 70 2.81 1.82 -2.52
CA ASP A 70 2.45 3.23 -2.64
C ASP A 70 1.09 3.44 -1.98
N PHE A 71 1.04 4.24 -0.91
CA PHE A 71 -0.17 4.53 -0.13
C PHE A 71 -0.25 6.00 0.23
N TYR A 72 -1.45 6.55 0.20
CA TYR A 72 -1.71 7.88 0.72
C TYR A 72 -3.11 8.02 1.30
N VAL A 73 -3.27 8.98 2.21
CA VAL A 73 -4.57 9.43 2.73
C VAL A 73 -4.64 10.95 2.70
N ASP A 74 -5.77 11.49 2.25
CA ASP A 74 -6.06 12.92 2.36
C ASP A 74 -6.43 13.24 3.82
N MET A 75 -5.67 14.11 4.46
CA MET A 75 -5.87 14.50 5.85
C MET A 75 -7.23 15.14 6.12
N HIS A 76 -7.86 15.74 5.08
CA HIS A 76 -9.21 16.29 5.19
C HIS A 76 -10.31 15.22 5.34
N THR A 77 -9.99 13.96 5.06
CA THR A 77 -10.91 12.81 5.25
C THR A 77 -10.80 12.16 6.63
N VAL A 78 -9.85 12.64 7.45
CA VAL A 78 -9.62 12.08 8.79
C VAL A 78 -10.51 12.76 9.81
N GLU A 79 -11.31 11.98 10.50
CA GLU A 79 -12.28 12.46 11.50
C GLU A 79 -11.94 11.92 12.89
N THR A 80 -12.01 12.79 13.90
CA THR A 80 -11.82 12.42 15.32
C THR A 80 -13.13 12.40 16.10
N GLY A 81 -14.25 12.63 15.43
CA GLY A 81 -15.57 12.74 16.03
C GLY A 81 -15.85 14.08 16.71
N ILE A 82 -14.92 15.02 16.73
CA ILE A 82 -15.09 16.36 17.28
C ILE A 82 -14.58 17.39 16.25
N GLY A 83 -15.48 18.07 15.56
CA GLY A 83 -15.15 18.99 14.47
C GLY A 83 -14.19 20.14 14.82
N LYS A 84 -14.11 20.56 16.10
CA LYS A 84 -13.08 21.51 16.54
C LYS A 84 -11.70 20.87 16.51
N ARG A 85 -11.58 19.62 16.99
CA ARG A 85 -10.31 18.88 16.99
C ARG A 85 -9.85 18.58 15.58
N ASP A 86 -10.77 18.25 14.66
CA ASP A 86 -10.46 18.01 13.26
C ASP A 86 -9.84 19.26 12.62
N ARG A 87 -10.44 20.44 12.83
CA ARG A 87 -9.86 21.69 12.36
C ARG A 87 -8.49 22.02 12.98
N ASP A 88 -8.34 21.79 14.29
CA ASP A 88 -7.07 22.03 14.97
C ASP A 88 -5.98 21.06 14.48
N MET A 89 -6.34 19.80 14.18
CA MET A 89 -5.46 18.80 13.55
C MET A 89 -5.01 19.23 12.17
N LEU A 90 -5.93 19.58 11.28
CA LEU A 90 -5.62 20.05 9.90
C LEU A 90 -4.69 21.26 9.93
N LYS A 91 -4.93 22.21 10.85
CA LYS A 91 -4.07 23.37 11.03
C LYS A 91 -2.68 22.98 11.56
N THR A 92 -2.59 22.05 12.50
CA THR A 92 -1.33 21.58 13.08
C THR A 92 -0.46 20.86 12.03
N LEU A 93 -1.10 20.16 11.10
CA LEU A 93 -0.45 19.42 10.02
C LEU A 93 -0.22 20.28 8.76
N ASP A 94 -0.60 21.57 8.78
CA ASP A 94 -0.57 22.44 7.60
C ASP A 94 -1.22 21.79 6.36
N ALA A 95 -2.39 21.19 6.56
CA ALA A 95 -3.06 20.38 5.55
C ALA A 95 -3.51 21.18 4.31
N GLU A 96 -3.61 22.49 4.41
CA GLU A 96 -3.85 23.39 3.26
C GLU A 96 -2.68 23.36 2.26
N THR A 97 -1.44 23.26 2.77
CA THR A 97 -0.22 23.19 1.95
C THR A 97 0.21 21.76 1.69
N HIS A 98 0.02 20.88 2.66
CA HIS A 98 0.45 19.47 2.66
C HIS A 98 -0.74 18.56 2.99
N PRO A 99 -1.69 18.37 2.05
CA PRO A 99 -2.95 17.68 2.33
C PRO A 99 -2.81 16.18 2.55
N PHE A 100 -1.70 15.57 2.15
CA PHE A 100 -1.54 14.11 2.16
C PHE A 100 -0.53 13.64 3.20
N ALA A 101 -0.84 12.50 3.82
CA ALA A 101 0.16 11.63 4.42
C ALA A 101 0.41 10.47 3.45
N GLU A 102 1.67 10.23 3.08
CA GLU A 102 2.06 9.36 1.96
C GLU A 102 3.18 8.40 2.37
N PHE A 103 3.13 7.17 1.84
CA PHE A 103 4.24 6.22 1.90
C PHE A 103 4.55 5.72 0.50
N TYR A 104 5.79 5.86 0.07
CA TYR A 104 6.28 5.34 -1.18
C TYR A 104 7.55 4.51 -0.93
N GLY A 105 7.51 3.22 -1.27
CA GLY A 105 8.62 2.34 -0.94
C GLY A 105 8.54 0.98 -1.63
N LYS A 106 9.24 0.03 -1.05
CA LYS A 106 9.33 -1.34 -1.56
C LYS A 106 9.08 -2.37 -0.47
N LEU A 107 8.47 -3.45 -0.88
CA LEU A 107 8.47 -4.70 -0.13
C LEU A 107 9.89 -5.28 -0.17
N ILE A 108 10.52 -5.41 1.00
CA ILE A 108 11.90 -5.89 1.15
C ILE A 108 11.98 -7.31 1.70
N SER A 109 10.87 -7.86 2.18
CA SER A 109 10.73 -9.26 2.57
C SER A 109 10.14 -10.10 1.45
N ASP A 110 10.31 -11.41 1.54
CA ASP A 110 9.67 -12.35 0.62
C ASP A 110 8.16 -12.41 0.87
N PHE A 111 7.39 -12.50 -0.21
CA PHE A 111 5.96 -12.78 -0.19
C PHE A 111 5.62 -13.84 -1.24
N ASN A 112 4.99 -14.94 -0.81
CA ASN A 112 4.54 -16.01 -1.72
C ASN A 112 3.05 -15.86 -2.04
N PRO A 113 2.66 -15.38 -3.23
CA PRO A 113 1.26 -15.20 -3.62
C PRO A 113 0.49 -16.53 -3.84
N GLN A 114 1.15 -17.67 -3.79
CA GLN A 114 0.54 -19.01 -3.86
C GLN A 114 0.14 -19.53 -2.46
N ASN A 115 0.63 -18.90 -1.40
CA ASN A 115 0.24 -19.20 -0.04
C ASN A 115 -0.89 -18.27 0.40
N ASN A 116 -2.06 -18.83 0.67
CA ASN A 116 -3.26 -18.07 1.08
C ASN A 116 -3.31 -17.76 2.59
N GLN A 117 -2.29 -18.17 3.36
CA GLN A 117 -2.20 -17.80 4.77
C GLN A 117 -1.62 -16.38 4.92
N PRO A 118 -1.93 -15.65 6.02
CA PRO A 118 -1.26 -14.41 6.33
C PRO A 118 0.25 -14.61 6.44
N GLN A 119 1.04 -13.73 5.82
CA GLN A 119 2.49 -13.76 5.82
C GLN A 119 3.01 -12.43 6.38
N ASN A 120 3.97 -12.51 7.29
CA ASN A 120 4.67 -11.33 7.77
C ASN A 120 5.50 -10.74 6.64
N VAL A 121 5.39 -9.43 6.48
CA VAL A 121 6.08 -8.67 5.44
C VAL A 121 6.71 -7.43 6.05
N THR A 122 7.79 -6.97 5.43
CA THR A 122 8.47 -5.73 5.79
C THR A 122 8.59 -4.85 4.55
N VAL A 123 8.22 -3.59 4.69
CA VAL A 123 8.40 -2.56 3.66
C VAL A 123 9.37 -1.49 4.14
N GLN A 124 10.14 -0.92 3.22
CA GLN A 124 11.01 0.22 3.50
C GLN A 124 10.80 1.30 2.43
N GLY A 125 10.71 2.54 2.85
CA GLY A 125 10.47 3.66 1.94
C GLY A 125 10.38 5.00 2.65
N GLU A 126 10.00 6.01 1.88
CA GLU A 126 9.78 7.38 2.36
C GLU A 126 8.34 7.52 2.87
N PHE A 127 8.20 7.91 4.13
CA PHE A 127 6.94 8.38 4.67
C PHE A 127 6.97 9.90 4.77
N THR A 128 5.98 10.54 4.16
CA THR A 128 5.87 12.00 4.08
C THR A 128 4.61 12.47 4.78
N VAL A 129 4.73 13.39 5.70
CA VAL A 129 3.61 14.11 6.32
C VAL A 129 4.07 15.50 6.70
N HIS A 130 3.18 16.49 6.66
CA HIS A 130 3.50 17.89 6.99
C HIS A 130 4.67 18.44 6.13
N GLY A 131 4.81 17.96 4.88
CA GLY A 131 5.89 18.34 3.97
C GLY A 131 7.28 17.81 4.32
N VAL A 132 7.41 16.93 5.31
CA VAL A 132 8.68 16.33 5.72
C VAL A 132 8.67 14.84 5.38
N SER A 133 9.72 14.37 4.71
CA SER A 133 9.91 12.96 4.33
C SER A 133 11.01 12.32 5.17
N ASN A 134 10.77 11.12 5.67
CA ASN A 134 11.76 10.30 6.35
C ASN A 134 11.71 8.86 5.84
N THR A 135 12.87 8.24 5.69
CA THR A 135 12.94 6.81 5.40
C THR A 135 12.56 6.01 6.63
N ILE A 136 11.52 5.19 6.51
CA ILE A 136 11.06 4.31 7.60
C ILE A 136 10.94 2.87 7.12
N THR A 137 10.96 1.95 8.09
CA THR A 137 10.66 0.54 7.89
C THR A 137 9.40 0.19 8.65
N ILE A 138 8.46 -0.48 7.99
CA ILE A 138 7.17 -0.86 8.56
C ILE A 138 7.00 -2.37 8.42
N ASP A 139 6.66 -3.02 9.52
CA ASP A 139 6.26 -4.43 9.54
C ASP A 139 4.74 -4.54 9.44
N GLY A 140 4.27 -5.59 8.79
CA GLY A 140 2.86 -5.84 8.61
C GLY A 140 2.57 -7.28 8.20
N THR A 141 1.33 -7.52 7.82
CA THR A 141 0.89 -8.80 7.26
C THR A 141 0.24 -8.58 5.90
N LEU A 142 0.54 -9.49 4.97
CA LEU A 142 -0.06 -9.53 3.66
C LEU A 142 -0.62 -10.92 3.41
N GLN A 143 -1.86 -11.02 2.94
CA GLN A 143 -2.54 -12.27 2.66
C GLN A 143 -3.17 -12.24 1.27
N LYS A 144 -2.91 -13.28 0.47
CA LYS A 144 -3.66 -13.48 -0.78
C LYS A 144 -5.02 -14.08 -0.47
N THR A 145 -6.08 -13.44 -0.95
CA THR A 145 -7.48 -13.90 -0.82
C THR A 145 -8.15 -14.00 -2.19
N SER A 146 -9.41 -14.49 -2.23
CA SER A 146 -10.24 -14.47 -3.44
C SER A 146 -10.44 -13.06 -3.98
N ASP A 147 -10.54 -12.06 -3.10
CA ASP A 147 -10.89 -10.68 -3.43
C ASP A 147 -9.67 -9.80 -3.75
N GLY A 148 -8.47 -10.32 -3.53
CA GLY A 148 -7.22 -9.61 -3.79
C GLY A 148 -6.15 -9.81 -2.71
N LEU A 149 -5.45 -8.76 -2.34
CA LEU A 149 -4.52 -8.74 -1.22
C LEU A 149 -5.18 -8.09 0.00
N ARG A 150 -5.16 -8.76 1.15
CA ARG A 150 -5.49 -8.17 2.45
C ARG A 150 -4.22 -7.73 3.13
N LEU A 151 -4.18 -6.48 3.54
CA LEU A 151 -3.05 -5.83 4.20
C LEU A 151 -3.45 -5.40 5.61
N GLN A 152 -2.54 -5.56 6.57
CA GLN A 152 -2.56 -4.90 7.87
C GLN A 152 -1.14 -4.48 8.23
N ALA A 153 -0.97 -3.26 8.71
CA ALA A 153 0.31 -2.77 9.20
C ALA A 153 0.10 -1.77 10.34
N ASN A 154 1.10 -1.64 11.20
CA ASN A 154 1.10 -0.65 12.27
C ASN A 154 2.53 -0.16 12.55
N TRP A 155 2.64 1.10 12.93
CA TRP A 155 3.90 1.70 13.35
C TRP A 155 3.63 2.90 14.25
N THR A 156 4.67 3.37 14.92
CA THR A 156 4.61 4.59 15.73
C THR A 156 5.34 5.71 15.02
N LEU A 157 4.66 6.84 14.82
CA LEU A 157 5.21 8.07 14.28
C LEU A 157 5.61 8.98 15.45
N ASN A 158 6.83 9.55 15.39
CA ASN A 158 7.24 10.61 16.30
C ASN A 158 7.04 11.97 15.60
N MET A 159 6.16 12.81 16.11
CA MET A 159 5.79 14.10 15.50
C MET A 159 7.01 15.02 15.30
N LYS A 160 8.01 14.95 16.18
CA LYS A 160 9.23 15.76 16.07
C LYS A 160 10.04 15.46 14.80
N ASP A 161 10.05 14.21 14.37
CA ASP A 161 10.80 13.78 13.18
C ASP A 161 10.21 14.37 11.89
N TYR A 162 8.97 14.88 11.96
CA TYR A 162 8.24 15.53 10.86
C TYR A 162 8.00 17.03 11.11
N ASN A 163 8.75 17.64 12.02
CA ASN A 163 8.62 19.06 12.39
C ASN A 163 7.19 19.46 12.87
N ILE A 164 6.37 18.49 13.28
CA ILE A 164 5.03 18.73 13.77
C ILE A 164 5.12 19.14 15.25
N LYS A 165 4.62 20.34 15.57
CA LYS A 165 4.55 20.84 16.93
C LYS A 165 3.18 20.51 17.51
N PRO A 166 3.09 19.67 18.57
CA PRO A 166 1.82 19.43 19.23
C PRO A 166 1.18 20.75 19.68
N PRO A 167 -0.14 20.93 19.52
CA PRO A 167 -0.81 22.15 19.95
C PRO A 167 -0.65 22.31 21.46
N GLY A 168 0.00 23.40 21.85
CA GLY A 168 0.25 23.76 23.25
C GLY A 168 -0.99 24.40 23.91
N ILE A 169 -2.06 23.64 24.15
CA ILE A 169 -3.17 24.09 24.96
C ILE A 169 -2.84 23.79 26.40
N LEU A 170 -3.04 24.75 27.29
CA LEU A 170 -2.61 24.78 28.70
C LEU A 170 -3.01 23.55 29.54
N PHE A 171 -3.95 22.72 29.06
CA PHE A 171 -4.47 21.56 29.77
C PHE A 171 -4.53 20.24 28.97
N TYR A 172 -4.15 20.25 27.70
CA TYR A 172 -4.17 19.05 26.86
C TYR A 172 -2.84 18.89 26.14
N ARG A 173 -2.01 17.98 26.60
CA ARG A 173 -0.81 17.56 25.86
C ARG A 173 -1.23 16.49 24.86
N VAL A 174 -0.97 16.71 23.59
CA VAL A 174 -0.99 15.67 22.57
C VAL A 174 0.29 14.85 22.71
N SER A 175 0.23 13.55 22.59
CA SER A 175 1.41 12.70 22.58
C SER A 175 2.35 13.09 21.42
N GLU A 176 3.64 13.14 21.71
CA GLU A 176 4.65 13.27 20.63
C GLU A 176 4.73 12.01 19.76
N LYS A 177 4.27 10.87 20.30
CA LYS A 177 4.18 9.59 19.60
C LYS A 177 2.73 9.30 19.22
N ILE A 178 2.52 9.00 17.99
CA ILE A 178 1.23 8.67 17.38
C ILE A 178 1.31 7.25 16.86
N ASP A 179 0.45 6.37 17.34
CA ASP A 179 0.36 5.01 16.86
C ASP A 179 -0.57 4.98 15.64
N ILE A 180 -0.09 4.46 14.52
CA ILE A 180 -0.81 4.38 13.26
C ILE A 180 -1.09 2.92 12.94
N ARG A 181 -2.32 2.64 12.52
CA ARG A 181 -2.77 1.35 12.04
C ARG A 181 -3.46 1.53 10.70
N ILE A 182 -3.13 0.65 9.75
CA ILE A 182 -3.83 0.58 8.47
C ILE A 182 -4.35 -0.82 8.20
N SER A 183 -5.47 -0.91 7.52
CA SER A 183 -5.97 -2.15 6.96
C SER A 183 -6.66 -1.90 5.62
N ALA A 184 -6.46 -2.82 4.68
CA ALA A 184 -7.06 -2.69 3.36
C ALA A 184 -7.26 -4.05 2.69
N THR A 185 -8.26 -4.14 1.83
CA THR A 185 -8.35 -5.17 0.80
C THR A 185 -8.11 -4.50 -0.55
N LEU A 186 -7.10 -4.96 -1.27
CA LEU A 186 -6.71 -4.43 -2.56
C LEU A 186 -7.11 -5.43 -3.66
N PRO A 187 -8.18 -5.20 -4.41
CA PRO A 187 -8.51 -6.03 -5.57
C PRO A 187 -7.43 -5.95 -6.66
N PRO A 188 -7.35 -6.97 -7.55
CA PRO A 188 -6.45 -6.93 -8.69
C PRO A 188 -6.73 -5.70 -9.57
N ASN A 189 -5.69 -4.96 -9.92
CA ASN A 189 -5.80 -3.81 -10.82
C ASN A 189 -5.84 -4.28 -12.28
N THR A 190 -7.03 -4.50 -12.82
CA THR A 190 -7.25 -4.96 -14.21
C THR A 190 -7.01 -3.86 -15.25
N LYS A 191 -6.76 -2.62 -14.84
CA LYS A 191 -6.56 -1.46 -15.74
C LYS A 191 -5.08 -1.13 -15.99
N ALA A 192 -4.15 -1.82 -15.36
CA ALA A 192 -2.73 -1.65 -15.64
C ALA A 192 -2.41 -2.30 -17.01
N LYS A 193 -2.42 -1.49 -18.07
CA LYS A 193 -1.90 -1.83 -19.40
C LYS A 193 -0.50 -1.24 -19.55
#